data_3d004637114297dab688b05757e5d7d9
#
_entry.id   3d004637114297dab688b05757e5d7d9
#
_cell.length_a   1.000
_cell.length_b   1.000
_cell.length_c   1.000
_cell.angle_alpha   90.00
_cell.angle_beta   90.00
_cell.angle_gamma   90.00
#
_symmetry.space_group_name_H-M   'P 1'
#
loop_
_entity.id
_entity.type
_entity.pdbx_description
1 polymer ?
#
loop_
_entity_poly.entity_id
_entity_poly.type
_entity_poly.pdbx_seq_one_letter_code
_entity_poly.pdbx_strand_id
1 'polypeptide(L)'
;MHPVELNEPLSGFQKHMGYELVEWSDGFAKLIMPIGPHLLNREGIPHGGALATVLDTAMGFAGSYTGDPDKPHIVVTLNLSVNYMAKASGTRLITTANVTGGRYKTFFAEARVSDDLGTVAATATGVFKRKI
;
A
#
# COMPACT_ATOMS: atom_id res chain seq x y z
N MET A 1 -5.37 -14.72 -7.11
CA MET A 1 -4.38 -14.44 -6.06
C MET A 1 -5.12 -14.31 -4.74
N HIS A 2 -4.70 -15.04 -3.73
CA HIS A 2 -5.38 -15.06 -2.43
C HIS A 2 -4.76 -14.03 -1.51
N PRO A 3 -5.58 -13.37 -0.66
CA PRO A 3 -5.05 -12.47 0.37
C PRO A 3 -4.12 -13.22 1.32
N VAL A 4 -3.10 -12.52 1.80
CA VAL A 4 -2.26 -12.99 2.90
C VAL A 4 -3.08 -12.93 4.17
N GLU A 5 -3.14 -14.04 4.91
CA GLU A 5 -3.88 -14.07 6.17
C GLU A 5 -3.02 -13.55 7.31
N LEU A 6 -3.54 -12.55 8.02
CA LEU A 6 -2.96 -12.05 9.24
C LEU A 6 -3.89 -12.44 10.39
N ASN A 7 -3.33 -12.79 11.53
CA ASN A 7 -4.10 -13.16 12.71
C ASN A 7 -4.58 -11.90 13.45
N GLU A 8 -5.26 -11.03 12.73
CA GLU A 8 -5.86 -9.81 13.28
C GLU A 8 -7.10 -9.45 12.46
N PRO A 9 -8.09 -8.79 13.05
CA PRO A 9 -9.24 -8.32 12.29
C PRO A 9 -8.83 -7.19 11.34
N LEU A 10 -9.51 -7.10 10.19
CA LEU A 10 -9.32 -5.98 9.29
C LEU A 10 -9.75 -4.69 9.97
N SER A 11 -8.99 -3.61 9.76
CA SER A 11 -9.41 -2.29 10.24
C SER A 11 -10.65 -1.82 9.50
N GLY A 12 -11.44 -0.93 10.13
CA GLY A 12 -12.58 -0.33 9.46
C GLY A 12 -12.19 0.39 8.17
N PHE A 13 -11.03 1.05 8.17
CA PHE A 13 -10.52 1.74 7.00
C PHE A 13 -10.22 0.77 5.84
N GLN A 14 -9.56 -0.34 6.14
CA GLN A 14 -9.27 -1.37 5.14
C GLN A 14 -10.56 -1.94 4.55
N LYS A 15 -11.54 -2.24 5.40
CA LYS A 15 -12.85 -2.73 4.93
C LYS A 15 -13.54 -1.75 4.01
N HIS A 16 -13.49 -0.45 4.37
CA HIS A 16 -14.13 0.60 3.57
C HIS A 16 -13.44 0.79 2.23
N MET A 17 -12.11 0.84 2.22
CA MET A 17 -11.34 1.04 1.00
C MET A 17 -11.29 -0.22 0.13
N GLY A 18 -11.23 -1.39 0.73
CA GLY A 18 -11.26 -2.66 0.04
C GLY A 18 -9.91 -3.20 -0.42
N TYR A 19 -8.79 -2.65 0.09
CA TYR A 19 -7.49 -3.19 -0.30
C TYR A 19 -7.20 -4.51 0.43
N GLU A 20 -6.41 -5.35 -0.23
CA GLU A 20 -5.98 -6.63 0.29
C GLU A 20 -4.48 -6.81 0.06
N LEU A 21 -3.80 -7.36 1.08
CA LEU A 21 -2.40 -7.74 0.98
C LEU A 21 -2.33 -9.11 0.31
N VAL A 22 -1.70 -9.20 -0.86
CA VAL A 22 -1.69 -10.44 -1.66
C VAL A 22 -0.32 -11.09 -1.79
N GLU A 23 0.76 -10.31 -1.61
CA GLU A 23 2.13 -10.83 -1.51
C GLU A 23 2.87 -10.08 -0.42
N TRP A 24 3.67 -10.81 0.35
CA TRP A 24 4.37 -10.23 1.50
C TRP A 24 5.62 -11.03 1.79
N SER A 25 6.75 -10.36 1.84
CA SER A 25 8.04 -10.96 2.15
C SER A 25 8.95 -9.92 2.77
N ASP A 26 10.16 -10.29 3.12
CA ASP A 26 11.09 -9.37 3.75
C ASP A 26 11.37 -8.15 2.86
N GLY A 27 10.95 -6.99 3.32
CA GLY A 27 11.13 -5.73 2.61
C GLY A 27 10.24 -5.54 1.37
N PHE A 28 9.21 -6.38 1.19
CA PHE A 28 8.33 -6.31 0.01
C PHE A 28 6.87 -6.53 0.41
N ALA A 29 5.97 -5.80 -0.26
CA ALA A 29 4.53 -6.01 -0.15
C ALA A 29 3.83 -5.68 -1.46
N LYS A 30 2.73 -6.39 -1.72
CA LYS A 30 1.85 -6.10 -2.85
C LYS A 30 0.41 -6.08 -2.37
N LEU A 31 -0.29 -5.00 -2.74
CA LEU A 31 -1.72 -4.83 -2.46
C LEU A 31 -2.51 -4.83 -3.75
N ILE A 32 -3.75 -5.30 -3.67
CA ILE A 32 -4.74 -5.13 -4.72
C ILE A 32 -5.96 -4.45 -4.11
N MET A 33 -6.50 -3.44 -4.81
CA MET A 33 -7.70 -2.73 -4.40
C MET A 33 -8.65 -2.60 -5.58
N PRO A 34 -9.82 -3.27 -5.53
CA PRO A 34 -10.82 -3.11 -6.59
C PRO A 34 -11.26 -1.64 -6.69
N ILE A 35 -11.41 -1.16 -7.92
CA ILE A 35 -11.90 0.19 -8.17
C ILE A 35 -13.43 0.17 -8.08
N GLY A 36 -13.97 0.91 -7.14
CA GLY A 36 -15.41 1.06 -6.95
C GLY A 36 -15.79 2.52 -6.80
N PRO A 37 -17.10 2.84 -6.80
CA PRO A 37 -17.57 4.25 -6.75
C PRO A 37 -17.03 5.03 -5.56
N HIS A 38 -16.80 4.36 -4.43
CA HIS A 38 -16.30 4.99 -3.20
C HIS A 38 -14.85 5.50 -3.31
N LEU A 39 -14.11 5.08 -4.34
CA LEU A 39 -12.73 5.53 -4.57
C LEU A 39 -12.64 6.68 -5.56
N LEU A 40 -13.75 7.02 -6.24
CA LEU A 40 -13.71 7.95 -7.35
C LEU A 40 -13.84 9.39 -6.89
N ASN A 41 -13.15 10.29 -7.60
CA ASN A 41 -13.34 11.72 -7.44
C ASN A 41 -14.53 12.18 -8.29
N ARG A 42 -14.80 13.49 -8.30
CA ARG A 42 -15.94 14.03 -9.05
C ARG A 42 -15.82 13.92 -10.57
N GLU A 43 -14.63 13.58 -11.08
CA GLU A 43 -14.42 13.30 -12.50
C GLU A 43 -14.63 11.82 -12.83
N GLY A 44 -14.93 10.98 -11.84
CA GLY A 44 -15.19 9.55 -12.05
C GLY A 44 -13.94 8.71 -12.21
N ILE A 45 -12.78 9.19 -11.73
CA ILE A 45 -11.52 8.44 -11.73
C ILE A 45 -11.04 8.26 -10.30
N PRO A 46 -10.18 7.26 -10.01
CA PRO A 46 -9.67 7.05 -8.67
C PRO A 46 -9.08 8.32 -8.08
N HIS A 47 -9.55 8.67 -6.90
CA HIS A 47 -9.13 9.86 -6.17
C HIS A 47 -7.66 9.75 -5.78
N GLY A 48 -6.93 10.87 -5.85
CA GLY A 48 -5.52 10.91 -5.43
C GLY A 48 -5.31 10.42 -4.01
N GLY A 49 -6.26 10.68 -3.11
CA GLY A 49 -6.22 10.15 -1.74
C GLY A 49 -6.32 8.63 -1.68
N ALA A 50 -7.07 8.00 -2.60
CA ALA A 50 -7.14 6.54 -2.69
C ALA A 50 -5.81 5.96 -3.15
N LEU A 51 -5.15 6.60 -4.12
CA LEU A 51 -3.82 6.20 -4.56
C LEU A 51 -2.79 6.35 -3.43
N ALA A 52 -2.84 7.48 -2.71
CA ALA A 52 -1.96 7.70 -1.56
C ALA A 52 -2.16 6.65 -0.47
N THR A 53 -3.38 6.22 -0.23
CA THR A 53 -3.71 5.18 0.75
C THR A 53 -2.97 3.88 0.46
N VAL A 54 -3.06 3.37 -0.78
CA VAL A 54 -2.42 2.08 -1.11
C VAL A 54 -0.91 2.19 -1.18
N LEU A 55 -0.38 3.34 -1.60
CA LEU A 55 1.07 3.58 -1.58
C LEU A 55 1.61 3.58 -0.15
N ASP A 56 0.99 4.32 0.74
CA ASP A 56 1.35 4.38 2.16
C ASP A 56 1.26 3.00 2.82
N THR A 57 0.13 2.34 2.64
CA THR A 57 -0.14 1.04 3.27
C THR A 57 0.81 -0.04 2.77
N ALA A 58 1.09 -0.09 1.47
CA ALA A 58 2.03 -1.07 0.91
C ALA A 58 3.44 -0.88 1.45
N MET A 59 3.91 0.38 1.57
CA MET A 59 5.22 0.66 2.16
C MET A 59 5.28 0.27 3.63
N GLY A 60 4.21 0.54 4.37
CA GLY A 60 4.12 0.12 5.78
C GLY A 60 4.21 -1.39 5.92
N PHE A 61 3.48 -2.15 5.11
CA PHE A 61 3.55 -3.61 5.12
C PHE A 61 4.93 -4.12 4.71
N ALA A 62 5.56 -3.51 3.72
CA ALA A 62 6.91 -3.93 3.30
C ALA A 62 7.90 -3.93 4.45
N GLY A 63 7.83 -2.93 5.33
CA GLY A 63 8.70 -2.83 6.49
C GLY A 63 8.18 -3.51 7.75
N SER A 64 6.98 -4.08 7.73
CA SER A 64 6.39 -4.74 8.90
C SER A 64 6.59 -6.25 8.94
N TYR A 65 7.13 -6.83 7.87
CA TYR A 65 7.33 -8.28 7.76
C TYR A 65 8.36 -8.78 8.77
N THR A 66 8.01 -9.86 9.49
CA THR A 66 8.89 -10.50 10.48
C THR A 66 9.16 -11.97 10.18
N GLY A 67 8.51 -12.54 9.15
CA GLY A 67 8.49 -13.97 8.91
C GLY A 67 7.37 -14.70 9.64
N ASP A 68 6.71 -14.04 10.58
CA ASP A 68 5.60 -14.57 11.35
C ASP A 68 4.36 -13.70 11.10
N PRO A 69 3.35 -14.20 10.35
CA PRO A 69 2.15 -13.42 10.06
C PRO A 69 1.31 -13.10 11.30
N ASP A 70 1.54 -13.80 12.42
CA ASP A 70 0.86 -13.52 13.68
C ASP A 70 1.53 -12.38 14.46
N LYS A 71 2.74 -11.97 14.07
CA LYS A 71 3.54 -10.99 14.81
C LYS A 71 4.21 -9.97 13.87
N PRO A 72 3.45 -9.27 13.02
CA PRO A 72 4.05 -8.21 12.20
C PRO A 72 4.51 -7.05 13.09
N HIS A 73 5.49 -6.30 12.62
CA HIS A 73 5.82 -5.03 13.26
C HIS A 73 4.64 -4.07 13.13
N ILE A 74 4.38 -3.29 14.17
CA ILE A 74 3.46 -2.15 14.09
C ILE A 74 4.28 -0.97 13.57
N VAL A 75 3.76 -0.28 12.56
CA VAL A 75 4.47 0.76 11.84
C VAL A 75 3.64 2.02 11.81
N VAL A 76 4.28 3.17 11.95
CA VAL A 76 3.65 4.48 11.75
C VAL A 76 4.38 5.23 10.64
N THR A 77 3.61 5.95 9.82
CA THR A 77 4.13 6.77 8.73
C THR A 77 4.67 8.08 9.31
N LEU A 78 5.92 8.41 9.00
CA LEU A 78 6.51 9.70 9.36
C LEU A 78 6.47 10.68 8.21
N ASN A 79 6.63 10.21 6.98
CA ASN A 79 6.57 11.03 5.79
C ASN A 79 6.07 10.22 4.61
N LEU A 80 5.26 10.85 3.77
CA LEU A 80 4.75 10.27 2.53
C LEU A 80 4.86 11.32 1.44
N SER A 81 5.61 11.01 0.38
CA SER A 81 5.77 11.88 -0.78
C SER A 81 5.27 11.16 -2.02
N VAL A 82 4.26 11.71 -2.68
CA VAL A 82 3.58 11.08 -3.80
C VAL A 82 3.75 11.92 -5.06
N ASN A 83 4.09 11.27 -6.17
CA ASN A 83 4.09 11.87 -7.50
C ASN A 83 2.96 11.22 -8.31
N TYR A 84 1.96 12.02 -8.67
CA TYR A 84 0.84 11.57 -9.50
C TYR A 84 1.22 11.74 -10.96
N MET A 85 1.15 10.65 -11.72
CA MET A 85 1.71 10.58 -13.06
C MET A 85 0.66 10.46 -14.15
N ALA A 86 -0.44 9.73 -13.90
CA ALA A 86 -1.46 9.47 -14.90
C ALA A 86 -2.78 9.13 -14.25
N LYS A 87 -3.86 9.23 -15.01
CA LYS A 87 -5.20 8.81 -14.56
C LYS A 87 -5.27 7.28 -14.59
N ALA A 88 -5.66 6.69 -13.46
CA ALA A 88 -5.91 5.26 -13.41
C ALA A 88 -7.29 4.94 -13.98
N SER A 89 -7.42 3.78 -14.58
CA SER A 89 -8.68 3.25 -15.09
C SER A 89 -8.70 1.73 -14.92
N GLY A 90 -9.63 1.03 -15.56
CA GLY A 90 -9.72 -0.42 -15.41
C GLY A 90 -10.53 -0.82 -14.18
N THR A 91 -10.26 -2.00 -13.63
CA THR A 91 -11.09 -2.61 -12.58
C THR A 91 -10.42 -2.66 -11.22
N ARG A 92 -9.10 -2.51 -11.14
CA ARG A 92 -8.38 -2.62 -9.87
C ARG A 92 -7.06 -1.86 -9.92
N LEU A 93 -6.61 -1.48 -8.73
CA LEU A 93 -5.30 -0.88 -8.51
C LEU A 93 -4.36 -1.95 -7.94
N ILE A 94 -3.15 -1.97 -8.45
CA ILE A 94 -2.10 -2.91 -8.05
C ILE A 94 -0.93 -2.10 -7.54
N THR A 95 -0.56 -2.31 -6.28
CA THR A 95 0.49 -1.54 -5.62
C THR A 95 1.59 -2.46 -5.14
N THR A 96 2.83 -2.13 -5.49
CA THR A 96 4.01 -2.84 -4.97
C THR A 96 4.89 -1.86 -4.22
N ALA A 97 5.52 -2.34 -3.14
CA ALA A 97 6.41 -1.54 -2.31
C ALA A 97 7.64 -2.34 -1.92
N ASN A 98 8.75 -1.63 -1.79
CA ASN A 98 10.02 -2.19 -1.36
C ASN A 98 10.66 -1.28 -0.32
N VAL A 99 11.24 -1.88 0.72
CA VAL A 99 12.12 -1.17 1.64
C VAL A 99 13.42 -0.85 0.88
N THR A 100 13.84 0.40 0.93
CA THR A 100 15.02 0.88 0.21
C THR A 100 16.21 1.13 1.11
N GLY A 101 15.99 1.22 2.43
CA GLY A 101 17.08 1.48 3.36
C GLY A 101 16.56 1.75 4.76
N GLY A 102 17.46 2.24 5.61
CA GLY A 102 17.15 2.56 6.99
C GLY A 102 17.77 1.58 7.96
N ARG A 103 17.22 1.57 9.17
CA ARG A 103 17.67 0.71 10.27
C ARG A 103 16.47 0.02 10.90
N TYR A 104 16.67 -0.69 11.99
CA TYR A 104 15.61 -1.47 12.61
C TYR A 104 14.41 -0.60 13.02
N LYS A 105 14.65 0.56 13.63
CA LYS A 105 13.57 1.42 14.14
C LYS A 105 12.92 2.28 13.06
N THR A 106 13.73 2.83 12.16
CA THR A 106 13.26 3.71 11.08
C THR A 106 13.68 3.15 9.74
N PHE A 107 12.76 3.06 8.79
CA PHE A 107 13.09 2.59 7.46
C PHE A 107 12.53 3.52 6.39
N PHE A 108 13.13 3.42 5.22
CA PHE A 108 12.72 4.14 4.00
C PHE A 108 12.17 3.12 3.02
N ALA A 109 11.18 3.54 2.25
CA ALA A 109 10.55 2.66 1.26
C ALA A 109 10.14 3.44 0.02
N GLU A 110 9.93 2.70 -1.06
CA GLU A 110 9.35 3.22 -2.28
C GLU A 110 8.19 2.33 -2.71
N ALA A 111 7.25 2.91 -3.46
CA ALA A 111 6.08 2.20 -3.94
C ALA A 111 5.61 2.74 -5.28
N ARG A 112 4.84 1.90 -5.97
CA ARG A 112 4.24 2.24 -7.24
C ARG A 112 2.84 1.64 -7.31
N VAL A 113 1.87 2.42 -7.78
CA VAL A 113 0.52 1.96 -8.03
C VAL A 113 0.20 2.06 -9.52
N SER A 114 -0.31 0.97 -10.07
CA SER A 114 -0.78 0.91 -11.45
C SER A 114 -2.19 0.34 -11.50
N ASP A 115 -2.88 0.56 -12.61
CA ASP A 115 -4.15 -0.12 -12.88
C ASP A 115 -3.89 -1.45 -13.58
N ASP A 116 -4.95 -2.23 -13.81
CA ASP A 116 -4.85 -3.53 -14.48
C ASP A 116 -4.74 -3.43 -16.01
N LEU A 117 -4.69 -2.22 -16.54
CA LEU A 117 -4.39 -1.94 -17.96
C LEU A 117 -2.92 -1.59 -18.19
N GLY A 118 -2.11 -1.58 -17.12
CA GLY A 118 -0.67 -1.31 -17.20
C GLY A 118 -0.27 0.15 -17.03
N THR A 119 -1.19 1.05 -16.72
CA THR A 119 -0.89 2.46 -16.50
C THR A 119 -0.36 2.67 -15.09
N VAL A 120 0.86 3.21 -14.97
CA VAL A 120 1.41 3.64 -13.69
C VAL A 120 0.77 4.97 -13.33
N ALA A 121 -0.08 4.98 -12.30
CA ALA A 121 -0.83 6.16 -11.92
C ALA A 121 -0.05 7.08 -10.97
N ALA A 122 0.75 6.49 -10.06
CA ALA A 122 1.54 7.26 -9.11
C ALA A 122 2.70 6.44 -8.57
N THR A 123 3.72 7.15 -8.10
CA THR A 123 4.85 6.59 -7.37
C THR A 123 5.00 7.35 -6.06
N ALA A 124 5.65 6.71 -5.08
CA ALA A 124 5.86 7.34 -3.79
C ALA A 124 7.16 6.89 -3.16
N THR A 125 7.64 7.74 -2.26
CA THR A 125 8.67 7.39 -1.27
C THR A 125 8.11 7.71 0.10
N GLY A 126 8.60 7.01 1.12
CA GLY A 126 8.13 7.23 2.48
C GLY A 126 9.17 6.93 3.52
N VAL A 127 8.93 7.46 4.71
CA VAL A 127 9.72 7.21 5.91
C VAL A 127 8.78 6.69 6.99
N PHE A 128 9.18 5.63 7.64
CA PHE A 128 8.34 4.90 8.58
C PHE A 128 9.11 4.54 9.84
N LYS A 129 8.38 4.44 10.94
CA LYS A 129 8.94 4.03 12.21
C LYS A 129 8.25 2.76 12.68
N ARG A 130 9.04 1.75 13.03
CA ARG A 130 8.54 0.56 13.71
C ARG A 130 8.38 0.86 15.19
N LYS A 131 7.24 0.47 15.73
CA LYS A 131 7.06 0.47 17.20
C LYS A 131 7.77 -0.74 17.76
N ILE A 132 8.60 -0.49 18.72
CA ILE A 132 9.40 -1.54 19.38
C ILE A 132 8.90 -1.69 20.80
#